data_281b492f30b9761c7a958c1ca725fcbe
#
_entry.id   281b492f30b9761c7a958c1ca725fcbe
#
_cell.length_a   1.000
_cell.length_b   1.000
_cell.length_c   1.000
_cell.angle_alpha   90.00
_cell.angle_beta   90.00
_cell.angle_gamma   90.00
#
_symmetry.space_group_name_H-M   'P 1'
#
loop_
_entity.id
_entity.type
_entity.pdbx_description
1 polymer ?
#
loop_
_entity_poly.entity_id
_entity_poly.type
_entity_poly.pdbx_seq_one_letter_code
_entity_poly.pdbx_strand_id
1 'polypeptide(L)'
;HRYIRRQRQMCIRDRDWTHWLPCDRAIAIQTKSTQAPVPYTRSVAHESGWQWRIPLQSRVGNGLVYSSRYMNDEVALETLMSNIDGEVLSTPNFIKFKTGQRTQHWNKNCVAIGLSAGFLEPLESTSIHLIQRAIIRLMQMFPFQGVTDSDRDEFNKQMSDEYEYIRDFIIMHYHVSQRDDSKFWRDCRSMEIPSTLQHKLDLFVEAGRVFHGEGDVFAENSWTQVMLGQGLMPNQYHPIVNMMSDSELENFLSSLKTMVDQSVKQLPSHELFLSKYCPAT
;
A
#
# COMPACT_ATOMS: atom_id res chain seq x y z
N HIS A 1 -27.37 -6.01 -8.35
CA HIS A 1 -28.15 -5.06 -7.53
C HIS A 1 -27.75 -4.95 -6.04
N ARG A 2 -27.10 -5.98 -5.43
CA ARG A 2 -26.63 -5.91 -4.02
C ARG A 2 -25.34 -5.09 -3.82
N TYR A 3 -24.46 -5.03 -4.81
CA TYR A 3 -23.19 -4.26 -4.74
C TYR A 3 -23.43 -2.75 -4.78
N ILE A 4 -24.39 -2.27 -5.54
CA ILE A 4 -24.68 -0.82 -5.71
C ILE A 4 -25.26 -0.20 -4.42
N ARG A 5 -25.95 -0.95 -3.57
CA ARG A 5 -26.49 -0.43 -2.29
C ARG A 5 -25.43 -0.15 -1.25
N ARG A 6 -24.30 -0.87 -1.25
CA ARG A 6 -23.21 -0.67 -0.28
C ARG A 6 -22.38 0.58 -0.57
N GLN A 7 -22.23 0.95 -1.85
CA GLN A 7 -21.52 2.19 -2.24
C GLN A 7 -22.37 3.48 -2.06
N ARG A 8 -23.70 3.40 -2.06
CA ARG A 8 -24.57 4.57 -1.88
C ARG A 8 -24.66 5.11 -0.45
N GLN A 9 -24.19 4.39 0.54
CA GLN A 9 -24.15 4.85 1.93
C GLN A 9 -22.89 5.61 2.33
N MET A 10 -21.95 5.80 1.40
CA MET A 10 -20.79 6.68 1.56
C MET A 10 -21.14 8.17 1.36
N CYS A 11 -22.26 8.64 1.88
CA CYS A 11 -22.70 10.01 1.67
C CYS A 11 -22.85 10.74 3.00
N ILE A 12 -22.16 11.88 3.13
CA ILE A 12 -22.36 13.04 4.00
C ILE A 12 -21.37 13.18 5.19
N ARG A 13 -20.68 12.12 5.64
CA ARG A 13 -19.70 12.21 6.75
C ARG A 13 -18.39 11.48 6.46
N ASP A 14 -17.98 11.39 5.20
CA ASP A 14 -16.77 10.68 4.82
C ASP A 14 -15.67 11.68 4.44
N ARG A 15 -14.43 11.40 4.83
CA ARG A 15 -13.26 12.14 4.36
C ARG A 15 -12.90 11.59 2.98
N ASP A 16 -13.07 12.41 1.96
CA ASP A 16 -12.76 12.11 0.56
C ASP A 16 -11.30 12.46 0.28
N TRP A 17 -10.54 11.49 -0.24
CA TRP A 17 -9.11 11.61 -0.57
C TRP A 17 -8.82 11.47 -2.06
N THR A 18 -9.84 11.50 -2.91
CA THR A 18 -9.69 11.34 -4.37
C THR A 18 -8.85 12.44 -5.04
N HIS A 19 -8.70 13.59 -4.37
CA HIS A 19 -7.83 14.66 -4.83
C HIS A 19 -6.34 14.36 -4.64
N TRP A 20 -5.97 13.47 -3.72
CA TRP A 20 -4.61 12.99 -3.48
C TRP A 20 -4.34 11.62 -4.12
N LEU A 21 -5.37 10.77 -4.21
CA LEU A 21 -5.30 9.42 -4.75
C LEU A 21 -6.26 9.33 -5.94
N PRO A 22 -5.79 9.69 -7.14
CA PRO A 22 -6.66 9.94 -8.29
C PRO A 22 -7.16 8.68 -8.99
N CYS A 23 -6.66 7.50 -8.60
CA CYS A 23 -7.17 6.23 -9.10
C CYS A 23 -8.56 5.93 -8.53
N ASP A 24 -9.49 5.56 -9.41
CA ASP A 24 -10.90 5.31 -9.06
C ASP A 24 -11.46 4.04 -9.71
N ARG A 25 -10.61 3.30 -10.42
CA ARG A 25 -10.94 2.09 -11.16
C ARG A 25 -9.89 1.02 -10.95
N ALA A 26 -10.34 -0.23 -11.03
CA ALA A 26 -9.45 -1.38 -11.20
C ALA A 26 -10.06 -2.42 -12.11
N ILE A 27 -9.21 -3.17 -12.82
CA ILE A 27 -9.58 -4.39 -13.53
C ILE A 27 -8.81 -5.52 -12.89
N ALA A 28 -9.49 -6.60 -12.52
CA ALA A 28 -8.87 -7.79 -11.96
C ALA A 28 -9.12 -9.00 -12.86
N ILE A 29 -8.08 -9.82 -13.07
CA ILE A 29 -8.15 -11.03 -13.89
C ILE A 29 -7.23 -12.11 -13.32
N GLN A 30 -7.58 -13.37 -13.53
CA GLN A 30 -6.77 -14.50 -13.14
C GLN A 30 -6.18 -15.18 -14.37
N THR A 31 -4.92 -15.58 -14.27
CA THR A 31 -4.24 -16.38 -15.31
C THR A 31 -3.65 -17.65 -14.71
N LYS A 32 -3.46 -18.67 -15.55
CA LYS A 32 -2.75 -19.87 -15.20
C LYS A 32 -1.28 -19.54 -14.90
N SER A 33 -0.72 -20.14 -13.86
CA SER A 33 0.69 -19.99 -13.54
C SER A 33 1.56 -20.60 -14.66
N THR A 34 2.53 -19.83 -15.13
CA THR A 34 3.50 -20.25 -16.16
C THR A 34 4.84 -20.71 -15.55
N GLN A 35 5.01 -20.48 -14.25
CA GLN A 35 6.22 -20.84 -13.50
C GLN A 35 5.87 -21.07 -12.02
N ALA A 36 6.81 -21.62 -11.26
CA ALA A 36 6.67 -21.78 -9.81
C ALA A 36 6.40 -20.41 -9.14
N PRO A 37 5.58 -20.36 -8.08
CA PRO A 37 5.26 -19.12 -7.39
C PRO A 37 6.52 -18.53 -6.73
N VAL A 38 6.75 -17.25 -6.93
CA VAL A 38 7.79 -16.48 -6.25
C VAL A 38 7.24 -15.83 -4.96
N PRO A 39 8.08 -15.58 -3.94
CA PRO A 39 7.63 -15.08 -2.63
C PRO A 39 7.43 -13.55 -2.60
N TYR A 40 7.06 -12.93 -3.71
CA TYR A 40 6.83 -11.49 -3.77
C TYR A 40 5.73 -11.12 -4.77
N THR A 41 5.08 -10.01 -4.49
CA THR A 41 4.18 -9.32 -5.41
C THR A 41 4.98 -8.36 -6.28
N ARG A 42 4.63 -8.28 -7.55
CA ARG A 42 5.22 -7.30 -8.47
C ARG A 42 4.22 -6.19 -8.74
N SER A 43 4.65 -4.94 -8.58
CA SER A 43 3.92 -3.74 -8.99
C SER A 43 4.66 -3.07 -10.14
N VAL A 44 3.94 -2.68 -11.18
CA VAL A 44 4.48 -2.03 -12.38
C VAL A 44 3.68 -0.77 -12.66
N ALA A 45 4.36 0.37 -12.76
CA ALA A 45 3.71 1.63 -13.12
C ALA A 45 3.43 1.68 -14.63
N HIS A 46 2.22 2.09 -15.01
CA HIS A 46 1.76 2.33 -16.37
C HIS A 46 1.45 3.82 -16.57
N GLU A 47 0.97 4.20 -17.74
CA GLU A 47 0.73 5.59 -18.13
C GLU A 47 -0.22 6.33 -17.16
N SER A 48 -1.25 5.65 -16.62
CA SER A 48 -2.28 6.30 -15.79
C SER A 48 -2.69 5.47 -14.58
N GLY A 49 -1.71 4.79 -13.98
CA GLY A 49 -1.91 3.91 -12.84
C GLY A 49 -0.83 2.86 -12.70
N TRP A 50 -1.14 1.74 -12.08
CA TRP A 50 -0.18 0.66 -11.80
C TRP A 50 -0.86 -0.72 -11.85
N GLN A 51 -0.09 -1.73 -12.22
CA GLN A 51 -0.50 -3.12 -12.32
C GLN A 51 0.11 -3.94 -11.19
N TRP A 52 -0.70 -4.81 -10.58
CA TRP A 52 -0.19 -5.85 -9.70
C TRP A 52 -0.12 -7.21 -10.39
N ARG A 53 0.86 -8.02 -9.97
CA ARG A 53 0.97 -9.44 -10.27
C ARG A 53 1.26 -10.20 -8.97
N ILE A 54 0.32 -11.03 -8.55
CA ILE A 54 0.37 -11.80 -7.31
C ILE A 54 0.40 -13.29 -7.65
N PRO A 55 1.56 -13.95 -7.55
CA PRO A 55 1.66 -15.38 -7.79
C PRO A 55 1.04 -16.15 -6.60
N LEU A 56 0.12 -17.05 -6.90
CA LEU A 56 -0.48 -17.97 -5.97
C LEU A 56 -0.07 -19.40 -6.35
N GLN A 57 -0.40 -20.40 -5.53
CA GLN A 57 0.02 -21.78 -5.77
C GLN A 57 -0.53 -22.36 -7.08
N SER A 58 -1.77 -22.04 -7.47
CA SER A 58 -2.46 -22.61 -8.64
C SER A 58 -2.69 -21.61 -9.79
N ARG A 59 -2.52 -20.31 -9.54
CA ARG A 59 -2.85 -19.24 -10.49
C ARG A 59 -2.06 -17.98 -10.18
N VAL A 60 -2.16 -17.02 -11.08
CA VAL A 60 -1.65 -15.65 -10.84
C VAL A 60 -2.84 -14.68 -10.81
N GLY A 61 -2.93 -13.89 -9.75
CA GLY A 61 -3.82 -12.74 -9.69
C GLY A 61 -3.16 -11.54 -10.36
N ASN A 62 -3.78 -11.01 -11.39
CA ASN A 62 -3.31 -9.80 -12.07
C ASN A 62 -4.40 -8.73 -11.99
N GLY A 63 -3.98 -7.47 -12.02
CA GLY A 63 -4.93 -6.38 -12.21
C GLY A 63 -4.24 -5.05 -12.37
N LEU A 64 -5.02 -4.09 -12.88
CA LEU A 64 -4.59 -2.73 -13.14
C LEU A 64 -5.48 -1.77 -12.33
N VAL A 65 -4.86 -0.97 -11.48
CA VAL A 65 -5.47 0.20 -10.83
C VAL A 65 -5.18 1.41 -11.71
N TYR A 66 -6.21 2.19 -12.05
CA TYR A 66 -6.06 3.33 -12.95
C TYR A 66 -7.04 4.46 -12.64
N SER A 67 -6.75 5.62 -13.20
CA SER A 67 -7.61 6.79 -13.07
C SER A 67 -8.48 6.95 -14.32
N SER A 68 -9.81 6.89 -14.16
CA SER A 68 -10.76 7.11 -15.26
C SER A 68 -10.70 8.53 -15.86
N ARG A 69 -10.04 9.47 -15.19
CA ARG A 69 -9.77 10.81 -15.70
C ARG A 69 -8.74 10.82 -16.83
N TYR A 70 -7.83 9.85 -16.85
CA TYR A 70 -6.69 9.81 -17.78
C TYR A 70 -6.72 8.61 -18.73
N MET A 71 -7.47 7.56 -18.42
CA MET A 71 -7.53 6.32 -19.19
C MET A 71 -8.96 5.76 -19.15
N ASN A 72 -9.52 5.37 -20.29
CA ASN A 72 -10.81 4.70 -20.34
C ASN A 72 -10.70 3.19 -20.06
N ASP A 73 -11.84 2.51 -19.85
CA ASP A 73 -11.91 1.11 -19.45
C ASP A 73 -11.36 0.18 -20.56
N GLU A 74 -11.52 0.52 -21.85
CA GLU A 74 -11.04 -0.28 -22.98
C GLU A 74 -9.51 -0.26 -23.06
N VAL A 75 -8.90 0.93 -23.00
CA VAL A 75 -7.44 1.10 -23.01
C VAL A 75 -6.82 0.46 -21.76
N ALA A 76 -7.48 0.57 -20.61
CA ALA A 76 -7.02 -0.06 -19.38
C ALA A 76 -7.02 -1.59 -19.50
N LEU A 77 -8.05 -2.18 -20.12
CA LEU A 77 -8.11 -3.62 -20.37
C LEU A 77 -7.02 -4.06 -21.35
N GLU A 78 -6.83 -3.34 -22.44
CA GLU A 78 -5.78 -3.62 -23.43
C GLU A 78 -4.39 -3.56 -22.78
N THR A 79 -4.14 -2.53 -21.96
CA THR A 79 -2.89 -2.38 -21.22
C THR A 79 -2.66 -3.58 -20.30
N LEU A 80 -3.67 -4.00 -19.53
CA LEU A 80 -3.55 -5.16 -18.67
C LEU A 80 -3.29 -6.44 -19.46
N MET A 81 -4.07 -6.68 -20.51
CA MET A 81 -3.98 -7.91 -21.31
C MET A 81 -2.64 -8.05 -22.03
N SER A 82 -2.04 -6.94 -22.46
CA SER A 82 -0.72 -6.93 -23.11
C SER A 82 0.45 -7.16 -22.13
N ASN A 83 0.20 -7.10 -20.82
CA ASN A 83 1.22 -7.20 -19.77
C ASN A 83 1.01 -8.37 -18.79
N ILE A 84 0.20 -9.35 -19.16
CA ILE A 84 -0.01 -10.58 -18.39
C ILE A 84 0.48 -11.82 -19.16
N ASP A 85 0.95 -12.78 -18.40
CA ASP A 85 1.38 -14.08 -18.93
C ASP A 85 0.36 -15.16 -18.59
N GLY A 86 0.34 -16.24 -19.40
CA GLY A 86 -0.47 -17.42 -19.17
C GLY A 86 -1.89 -17.32 -19.69
N GLU A 87 -2.57 -18.46 -19.71
CA GLU A 87 -3.95 -18.61 -20.14
C GLU A 87 -4.89 -17.88 -19.17
N VAL A 88 -5.81 -17.08 -19.70
CA VAL A 88 -6.83 -16.38 -18.92
C VAL A 88 -7.86 -17.36 -18.37
N LEU A 89 -8.07 -17.35 -17.05
CA LEU A 89 -8.95 -18.27 -16.33
C LEU A 89 -10.31 -17.66 -15.95
N SER A 90 -10.47 -16.35 -16.08
CA SER A 90 -11.68 -15.64 -15.65
C SER A 90 -12.00 -14.47 -16.57
N THR A 91 -13.25 -14.08 -16.64
CA THR A 91 -13.63 -12.80 -17.27
C THR A 91 -13.06 -11.63 -16.49
N PRO A 92 -12.63 -10.53 -17.16
CA PRO A 92 -12.18 -9.32 -16.48
C PRO A 92 -13.25 -8.76 -15.55
N ASN A 93 -12.88 -8.48 -14.30
CA ASN A 93 -13.78 -7.88 -13.32
C ASN A 93 -13.45 -6.39 -13.17
N PHE A 94 -14.35 -5.53 -13.61
CA PHE A 94 -14.24 -4.09 -13.52
C PHE A 94 -14.76 -3.61 -12.17
N ILE A 95 -13.93 -2.91 -11.42
CA ILE A 95 -14.20 -2.43 -10.07
C ILE A 95 -14.14 -0.90 -10.08
N LYS A 96 -15.17 -0.26 -9.52
CA LYS A 96 -15.23 1.18 -9.28
C LYS A 96 -15.11 1.41 -7.79
N PHE A 97 -14.23 2.33 -7.38
CA PHE A 97 -14.04 2.65 -5.98
C PHE A 97 -13.83 4.14 -5.77
N LYS A 98 -13.88 4.55 -4.54
CA LYS A 98 -13.57 5.89 -4.08
C LYS A 98 -12.69 5.78 -2.86
N THR A 99 -11.56 6.49 -2.87
CA THR A 99 -10.61 6.48 -1.76
C THR A 99 -11.04 7.46 -0.68
N GLY A 100 -11.01 6.99 0.57
CA GLY A 100 -11.40 7.79 1.73
C GLY A 100 -11.75 6.94 2.93
N GLN A 101 -12.10 7.60 4.03
CA GLN A 101 -12.54 6.95 5.27
C GLN A 101 -13.78 7.63 5.86
N ARG A 102 -14.48 6.92 6.74
CA ARG A 102 -15.53 7.53 7.57
C ARG A 102 -14.92 8.47 8.60
N THR A 103 -15.62 9.57 8.89
CA THR A 103 -15.24 10.46 10.00
C THR A 103 -15.47 9.82 11.36
N GLN A 104 -16.38 8.85 11.45
CA GLN A 104 -16.66 8.08 12.65
C GLN A 104 -16.75 6.59 12.30
N HIS A 105 -15.79 5.82 12.77
CA HIS A 105 -15.76 4.36 12.63
C HIS A 105 -16.68 3.67 13.63
N TRP A 106 -16.80 4.24 14.83
CA TRP A 106 -17.77 3.82 15.86
C TRP A 106 -18.76 4.93 16.16
N ASN A 107 -20.02 4.69 15.86
CA ASN A 107 -21.12 5.63 16.13
C ASN A 107 -22.25 4.89 16.86
N LYS A 108 -22.59 5.35 18.06
CA LYS A 108 -23.61 4.72 18.94
C LYS A 108 -23.26 3.24 19.19
N ASN A 109 -24.12 2.32 18.75
CA ASN A 109 -23.96 0.88 18.86
C ASN A 109 -23.48 0.21 17.54
N CYS A 110 -22.99 1.00 16.59
CA CYS A 110 -22.54 0.49 15.28
C CYS A 110 -21.06 0.80 15.08
N VAL A 111 -20.28 -0.25 14.75
CA VAL A 111 -18.86 -0.16 14.40
C VAL A 111 -18.69 -0.54 12.93
N ALA A 112 -18.07 0.35 12.16
CA ALA A 112 -17.72 0.10 10.76
C ALA A 112 -16.31 -0.48 10.69
N ILE A 113 -16.15 -1.64 10.03
CA ILE A 113 -14.87 -2.35 9.86
C ILE A 113 -14.69 -2.71 8.38
N GLY A 114 -13.45 -2.69 7.89
CA GLY A 114 -13.10 -3.00 6.50
C GLY A 114 -13.71 -2.00 5.52
N LEU A 115 -14.26 -2.48 4.40
CA LEU A 115 -14.82 -1.61 3.34
C LEU A 115 -15.99 -0.72 3.78
N SER A 116 -16.60 -1.00 4.94
CA SER A 116 -17.61 -0.12 5.52
C SER A 116 -17.01 1.04 6.30
N ALA A 117 -15.76 0.95 6.71
CA ALA A 117 -15.00 1.97 7.43
C ALA A 117 -14.30 2.96 6.48
N GLY A 118 -13.85 2.49 5.35
CA GLY A 118 -13.13 3.26 4.34
C GLY A 118 -12.49 2.35 3.30
N PHE A 119 -11.86 2.96 2.30
CA PHE A 119 -11.12 2.25 1.27
C PHE A 119 -9.86 3.03 0.88
N LEU A 120 -8.76 2.31 0.82
CA LEU A 120 -7.50 2.73 0.22
C LEU A 120 -7.15 1.73 -0.88
N GLU A 121 -6.57 2.19 -1.97
CA GLU A 121 -6.12 1.32 -3.05
C GLU A 121 -5.08 0.30 -2.56
N PRO A 122 -5.00 -0.89 -3.19
CA PRO A 122 -4.23 -2.01 -2.63
C PRO A 122 -2.71 -1.94 -2.91
N LEU A 123 -2.14 -0.78 -3.20
CA LEU A 123 -0.70 -0.64 -3.50
C LEU A 123 0.17 -1.27 -2.41
N GLU A 124 -0.21 -1.10 -1.15
CA GLU A 124 0.47 -1.64 0.02
C GLU A 124 -0.31 -2.77 0.73
N SER A 125 -1.38 -3.28 0.09
CA SER A 125 -2.16 -4.45 0.55
C SER A 125 -2.71 -4.34 1.99
N THR A 126 -3.02 -3.15 2.49
CA THR A 126 -3.35 -2.87 3.90
C THR A 126 -4.78 -3.18 4.33
N SER A 127 -5.67 -3.57 3.40
CA SER A 127 -7.10 -3.75 3.72
C SER A 127 -7.37 -4.81 4.80
N ILE A 128 -6.67 -5.96 4.73
CA ILE A 128 -6.82 -7.03 5.75
C ILE A 128 -6.21 -6.59 7.07
N HIS A 129 -5.07 -5.90 7.04
CA HIS A 129 -4.44 -5.32 8.23
C HIS A 129 -5.41 -4.38 8.97
N LEU A 130 -6.03 -3.43 8.27
CA LEU A 130 -7.01 -2.51 8.84
C LEU A 130 -8.23 -3.24 9.47
N ILE A 131 -8.69 -4.35 8.87
CA ILE A 131 -9.75 -5.17 9.46
C ILE A 131 -9.27 -5.81 10.77
N GLN A 132 -8.10 -6.42 10.77
CA GLN A 132 -7.53 -7.06 11.96
C GLN A 132 -7.30 -6.06 13.10
N ARG A 133 -6.71 -4.90 12.78
CA ARG A 133 -6.47 -3.83 13.75
C ARG A 133 -7.78 -3.31 14.36
N ALA A 134 -8.80 -3.09 13.53
CA ALA A 134 -10.11 -2.66 14.01
C ALA A 134 -10.75 -3.68 14.97
N ILE A 135 -10.63 -4.99 14.66
CA ILE A 135 -11.15 -6.05 15.52
C ILE A 135 -10.37 -6.08 16.85
N ILE A 136 -9.03 -6.05 16.82
CA ILE A 136 -8.19 -6.05 18.01
C ILE A 136 -8.51 -4.85 18.92
N ARG A 137 -8.60 -3.63 18.34
CA ARG A 137 -8.98 -2.44 19.10
C ARG A 137 -10.37 -2.55 19.72
N LEU A 138 -11.34 -3.04 18.94
CA LEU A 138 -12.69 -3.24 19.45
C LEU A 138 -12.70 -4.23 20.61
N MET A 139 -11.93 -5.30 20.55
CA MET A 139 -11.81 -6.27 21.65
C MET A 139 -11.13 -5.65 22.89
N GLN A 140 -10.10 -4.83 22.72
CA GLN A 140 -9.43 -4.14 23.81
C GLN A 140 -10.30 -3.10 24.50
N MET A 141 -11.17 -2.44 23.74
CA MET A 141 -12.07 -1.38 24.21
C MET A 141 -13.51 -1.88 24.41
N PHE A 142 -13.73 -3.22 24.41
CA PHE A 142 -15.08 -3.77 24.50
C PHE A 142 -15.69 -3.47 25.87
N PRO A 143 -16.84 -2.78 25.92
CA PRO A 143 -17.37 -2.27 27.18
C PRO A 143 -17.96 -3.37 28.04
N PHE A 144 -17.60 -3.39 29.32
CA PHE A 144 -18.14 -4.33 30.30
C PHE A 144 -19.46 -3.86 30.92
N GLN A 145 -19.72 -2.55 30.94
CA GLN A 145 -20.89 -1.93 31.60
C GLN A 145 -21.62 -0.93 30.72
N GLY A 146 -21.41 -0.99 29.40
CA GLY A 146 -21.97 -0.08 28.42
C GLY A 146 -20.89 0.77 27.72
N VAL A 147 -21.20 1.25 26.54
CA VAL A 147 -20.30 2.05 25.70
C VAL A 147 -20.28 3.49 26.18
N THR A 148 -19.08 4.02 26.47
CA THR A 148 -18.89 5.44 26.83
C THR A 148 -18.54 6.27 25.58
N ASP A 149 -18.66 7.60 25.69
CA ASP A 149 -18.18 8.51 24.63
C ASP A 149 -16.65 8.44 24.51
N SER A 150 -15.93 8.31 25.63
CA SER A 150 -14.47 8.18 25.65
C SER A 150 -13.98 6.94 24.88
N ASP A 151 -14.66 5.79 25.03
CA ASP A 151 -14.31 4.57 24.27
C ASP A 151 -14.49 4.79 22.77
N ARG A 152 -15.59 5.42 22.37
CA ARG A 152 -15.86 5.74 20.97
C ARG A 152 -14.86 6.73 20.38
N ASP A 153 -14.55 7.78 21.12
CA ASP A 153 -13.65 8.83 20.67
C ASP A 153 -12.23 8.29 20.50
N GLU A 154 -11.75 7.49 21.45
CA GLU A 154 -10.43 6.87 21.35
C GLU A 154 -10.37 5.86 20.21
N PHE A 155 -11.38 4.98 20.04
CA PHE A 155 -11.45 4.07 18.90
C PHE A 155 -11.44 4.84 17.57
N ASN A 156 -12.26 5.88 17.45
CA ASN A 156 -12.36 6.70 16.24
C ASN A 156 -11.04 7.39 15.93
N LYS A 157 -10.37 7.93 16.96
CA LYS A 157 -9.06 8.57 16.82
C LYS A 157 -8.02 7.59 16.29
N GLN A 158 -7.83 6.45 16.95
CA GLN A 158 -6.82 5.45 16.55
C GLN A 158 -7.07 4.90 15.15
N MET A 159 -8.33 4.64 14.78
CA MET A 159 -8.68 4.20 13.43
C MET A 159 -8.39 5.27 12.39
N SER A 160 -8.76 6.54 12.69
CA SER A 160 -8.51 7.66 11.77
C SER A 160 -7.02 7.87 11.53
N ASP A 161 -6.22 7.88 12.59
CA ASP A 161 -4.78 8.07 12.53
C ASP A 161 -4.12 7.00 11.66
N GLU A 162 -4.49 5.72 11.84
CA GLU A 162 -3.93 4.61 11.06
C GLU A 162 -4.28 4.70 9.57
N TYR A 163 -5.53 5.05 9.24
CA TYR A 163 -5.93 5.31 7.85
C TYR A 163 -5.13 6.46 7.24
N GLU A 164 -4.86 7.53 8.00
CA GLU A 164 -4.10 8.69 7.53
C GLU A 164 -2.61 8.36 7.33
N TYR A 165 -1.99 7.55 8.18
CA TYR A 165 -0.62 7.07 7.98
C TYR A 165 -0.48 6.22 6.72
N ILE A 166 -1.42 5.30 6.48
CA ILE A 166 -1.43 4.49 5.26
C ILE A 166 -1.67 5.36 4.03
N ARG A 167 -2.60 6.32 4.10
CA ARG A 167 -2.87 7.29 3.03
C ARG A 167 -1.60 8.04 2.65
N ASP A 168 -0.88 8.59 3.61
CA ASP A 168 0.32 9.36 3.38
C ASP A 168 1.42 8.52 2.72
N PHE A 169 1.57 7.27 3.15
CA PHE A 169 2.51 6.33 2.55
C PHE A 169 2.16 6.03 1.08
N ILE A 170 0.87 5.82 0.77
CA ILE A 170 0.44 5.61 -0.63
C ILE A 170 0.63 6.88 -1.46
N ILE A 171 0.26 8.05 -0.94
CA ILE A 171 0.46 9.34 -1.64
C ILE A 171 1.95 9.52 -1.97
N MET A 172 2.85 9.20 -1.05
CA MET A 172 4.28 9.30 -1.28
C MET A 172 4.73 8.54 -2.53
N HIS A 173 4.25 7.31 -2.77
CA HIS A 173 4.59 6.53 -3.96
C HIS A 173 4.29 7.26 -5.28
N TYR A 174 3.19 8.01 -5.31
CA TYR A 174 2.81 8.81 -6.47
C TYR A 174 3.58 10.11 -6.57
N HIS A 175 3.72 10.81 -5.44
CA HIS A 175 4.26 12.16 -5.39
C HIS A 175 5.77 12.21 -5.64
N VAL A 176 6.55 11.28 -5.08
CA VAL A 176 8.03 11.28 -5.24
C VAL A 176 8.50 10.57 -6.52
N SER A 177 7.59 9.98 -7.29
CA SER A 177 7.92 9.31 -8.55
C SER A 177 8.59 10.27 -9.54
N GLN A 178 9.70 9.82 -10.15
CA GLN A 178 10.42 10.60 -11.18
C GLN A 178 9.81 10.48 -12.57
N ARG A 179 8.71 9.75 -12.74
CA ARG A 179 8.04 9.61 -14.03
C ARG A 179 7.44 10.94 -14.49
N ASP A 180 7.67 11.27 -15.75
CA ASP A 180 7.14 12.48 -16.43
C ASP A 180 6.53 12.18 -17.80
N ASP A 181 6.50 10.90 -18.17
CA ASP A 181 6.06 10.37 -19.45
C ASP A 181 4.55 10.57 -19.71
N SER A 182 3.76 10.82 -18.66
CA SER A 182 2.32 11.07 -18.81
C SER A 182 1.83 12.27 -17.99
N LYS A 183 0.64 12.76 -18.35
CA LYS A 183 -0.01 13.83 -17.58
C LYS A 183 -0.39 13.36 -16.17
N PHE A 184 -0.79 12.09 -16.01
CA PHE A 184 -1.12 11.51 -14.73
C PHE A 184 0.04 11.62 -13.74
N TRP A 185 1.25 11.18 -14.11
CA TRP A 185 2.43 11.22 -13.22
C TRP A 185 2.89 12.64 -12.94
N ARG A 186 2.82 13.55 -13.93
CA ARG A 186 3.13 14.97 -13.71
C ARG A 186 2.16 15.61 -12.72
N ASP A 187 0.85 15.34 -12.86
CA ASP A 187 -0.16 15.85 -11.93
C ASP A 187 0.05 15.29 -10.51
N CYS A 188 0.36 14.00 -10.36
CA CYS A 188 0.68 13.39 -9.06
C CYS A 188 1.93 14.00 -8.40
N ARG A 189 2.96 14.30 -9.19
CA ARG A 189 4.19 14.91 -8.67
C ARG A 189 3.99 16.36 -8.22
N SER A 190 3.14 17.11 -8.89
CA SER A 190 2.91 18.54 -8.64
C SER A 190 1.73 18.84 -7.70
N MET A 191 1.00 17.82 -7.24
CA MET A 191 -0.14 18.03 -6.36
C MET A 191 0.29 18.52 -4.97
N GLU A 192 -0.53 19.33 -4.34
CA GLU A 192 -0.42 19.61 -2.93
C GLU A 192 -0.66 18.32 -2.13
N ILE A 193 0.17 18.06 -1.13
CA ILE A 193 0.11 16.86 -0.30
C ILE A 193 -0.26 17.21 1.15
N PRO A 194 -0.70 16.22 1.98
CA PRO A 194 -0.96 16.46 3.38
C PRO A 194 0.27 17.02 4.10
N SER A 195 0.07 17.96 5.03
CA SER A 195 1.19 18.57 5.80
C SER A 195 1.97 17.54 6.62
N THR A 196 1.33 16.45 7.04
CA THR A 196 1.97 15.31 7.72
C THR A 196 2.98 14.60 6.82
N LEU A 197 2.62 14.39 5.56
CA LEU A 197 3.54 13.83 4.56
C LEU A 197 4.63 14.82 4.17
N GLN A 198 4.27 16.08 3.93
CA GLN A 198 5.26 17.12 3.59
C GLN A 198 6.36 17.20 4.66
N HIS A 199 5.98 17.23 5.94
CA HIS A 199 6.94 17.24 7.04
C HIS A 199 7.89 16.03 7.04
N LYS A 200 7.39 14.82 6.77
CA LYS A 200 8.24 13.61 6.66
C LYS A 200 9.22 13.73 5.49
N LEU A 201 8.76 14.22 4.33
CA LEU A 201 9.60 14.42 3.15
C LEU A 201 10.68 15.48 3.39
N ASP A 202 10.34 16.59 4.05
CA ASP A 202 11.30 17.66 4.39
C ASP A 202 12.43 17.15 5.30
N LEU A 203 12.08 16.39 6.35
CA LEU A 203 13.05 15.75 7.25
C LEU A 203 13.99 14.79 6.50
N PHE A 204 13.45 14.04 5.56
CA PHE A 204 14.23 13.12 4.76
C PHE A 204 15.15 13.87 3.78
N VAL A 205 14.62 14.84 3.05
CA VAL A 205 15.41 15.64 2.08
C VAL A 205 16.51 16.43 2.78
N GLU A 206 16.23 16.99 3.96
CA GLU A 206 17.24 17.75 4.70
C GLU A 206 18.41 16.88 5.19
N ALA A 207 18.14 15.73 5.79
CA ALA A 207 19.19 14.97 6.49
C ALA A 207 18.98 13.43 6.53
N GLY A 208 18.20 12.87 5.62
CA GLY A 208 17.92 11.42 5.55
C GLY A 208 17.18 10.88 6.79
N ARG A 209 16.44 11.73 7.49
CA ARG A 209 15.77 11.36 8.74
C ARG A 209 14.36 10.85 8.47
N VAL A 210 14.07 9.68 9.02
CA VAL A 210 12.73 9.11 9.08
C VAL A 210 12.45 8.75 10.54
N PHE A 211 11.31 9.16 11.04
CA PHE A 211 10.89 8.83 12.40
C PHE A 211 9.61 7.98 12.34
N HIS A 212 9.63 6.88 13.07
CA HIS A 212 8.47 6.03 13.28
C HIS A 212 7.63 6.62 14.42
N GLY A 213 6.39 6.98 14.11
CA GLY A 213 5.43 7.48 15.09
C GLY A 213 4.64 6.36 15.75
N GLU A 214 4.02 6.65 16.87
CA GLU A 214 3.07 5.74 17.50
C GLU A 214 1.88 5.49 16.56
N GLY A 215 1.68 4.22 16.17
CA GLY A 215 0.62 3.82 15.22
C GLY A 215 1.03 3.79 13.75
N ASP A 216 2.25 4.17 13.38
CA ASP A 216 2.77 4.00 12.02
C ASP A 216 2.78 2.51 11.66
N VAL A 217 2.16 2.17 10.51
CA VAL A 217 2.09 0.79 10.00
C VAL A 217 3.39 0.39 9.32
N PHE A 218 4.04 1.34 8.67
CA PHE A 218 5.26 1.13 7.90
C PHE A 218 6.48 1.59 8.69
N ALA A 219 7.46 0.70 8.81
CA ALA A 219 8.70 0.99 9.51
C ALA A 219 9.57 2.03 8.76
N GLU A 220 10.53 2.64 9.44
CA GLU A 220 11.44 3.65 8.89
C GLU A 220 12.16 3.18 7.62
N ASN A 221 12.56 1.90 7.58
CA ASN A 221 13.20 1.32 6.41
C ASN A 221 12.26 1.23 5.19
N SER A 222 10.96 1.03 5.38
CA SER A 222 10.00 1.03 4.28
C SER A 222 9.88 2.42 3.65
N TRP A 223 9.75 3.46 4.46
CA TRP A 223 9.75 4.85 4.00
C TRP A 223 11.04 5.18 3.26
N THR A 224 12.19 4.88 3.86
CA THR A 224 13.51 5.12 3.28
C THR A 224 13.68 4.41 1.93
N GLN A 225 13.29 3.14 1.83
CA GLN A 225 13.40 2.38 0.60
C GLN A 225 12.55 2.93 -0.54
N VAL A 226 11.30 3.35 -0.25
CA VAL A 226 10.45 3.96 -1.27
C VAL A 226 11.03 5.29 -1.73
N MET A 227 11.42 6.18 -0.82
CA MET A 227 11.99 7.48 -1.17
C MET A 227 13.26 7.34 -2.00
N LEU A 228 14.24 6.55 -1.55
CA LEU A 228 15.47 6.30 -2.30
C LEU A 228 15.21 5.57 -3.62
N GLY A 229 14.34 4.56 -3.61
CA GLY A 229 13.99 3.77 -4.80
C GLY A 229 13.30 4.59 -5.88
N GLN A 230 12.59 5.65 -5.50
CA GLN A 230 11.97 6.62 -6.41
C GLN A 230 12.91 7.78 -6.79
N GLY A 231 14.16 7.76 -6.31
CA GLY A 231 15.17 8.75 -6.66
C GLY A 231 15.18 10.02 -5.79
N LEU A 232 14.44 10.04 -4.67
CA LEU A 232 14.51 11.14 -3.71
C LEU A 232 15.76 10.95 -2.85
N MET A 233 16.76 11.82 -3.02
CA MET A 233 18.03 11.75 -2.30
C MET A 233 18.08 12.83 -1.22
N PRO A 234 18.56 12.50 -0.01
CA PRO A 234 18.78 13.49 1.02
C PRO A 234 19.99 14.38 0.71
N ASN A 235 19.91 15.65 1.10
CA ASN A 235 21.00 16.61 0.94
C ASN A 235 22.18 16.32 1.87
N GLN A 236 21.91 15.70 3.02
CA GLN A 236 22.89 15.36 4.04
C GLN A 236 22.57 14.00 4.65
N TYR A 237 23.53 13.42 5.33
CA TYR A 237 23.40 12.18 6.10
C TYR A 237 23.95 12.37 7.52
N HIS A 238 23.69 11.44 8.40
CA HIS A 238 24.14 11.52 9.79
C HIS A 238 25.68 11.47 9.87
N PRO A 239 26.35 12.48 10.46
CA PRO A 239 27.83 12.64 10.43
C PRO A 239 28.58 11.52 11.13
N ILE A 240 27.94 10.67 11.94
CA ILE A 240 28.56 9.50 12.58
C ILE A 240 29.18 8.54 11.54
N VAL A 241 28.65 8.50 10.33
CA VAL A 241 29.19 7.67 9.25
C VAL A 241 30.61 8.08 8.91
N ASN A 242 30.98 9.37 9.06
CA ASN A 242 32.31 9.89 8.79
C ASN A 242 33.36 9.45 9.83
N MET A 243 32.94 8.78 10.91
CA MET A 243 33.88 8.17 11.88
C MET A 243 34.50 6.87 11.37
N MET A 244 33.94 6.29 10.33
CA MET A 244 34.48 5.11 9.65
C MET A 244 35.39 5.56 8.49
N SER A 245 36.53 4.92 8.33
CA SER A 245 37.31 5.04 7.09
C SER A 245 36.62 4.38 5.93
N ASP A 246 36.95 4.76 4.70
CA ASP A 246 36.36 4.17 3.48
C ASP A 246 36.52 2.64 3.47
N SER A 247 37.70 2.13 3.90
CA SER A 247 38.00 0.71 3.97
C SER A 247 37.13 -0.03 5.02
N GLU A 248 36.84 0.59 6.16
CA GLU A 248 35.96 0.04 7.19
C GLU A 248 34.52 -0.01 6.68
N LEU A 249 34.08 1.04 6.00
CA LEU A 249 32.73 1.10 5.41
C LEU A 249 32.57 0.03 4.31
N GLU A 250 33.54 -0.12 3.40
CA GLU A 250 33.54 -1.17 2.37
C GLU A 250 33.50 -2.56 2.98
N ASN A 251 34.30 -2.83 4.00
CA ASN A 251 34.32 -4.10 4.71
C ASN A 251 32.98 -4.39 5.41
N PHE A 252 32.38 -3.37 6.03
CA PHE A 252 31.07 -3.49 6.68
C PHE A 252 29.98 -3.84 5.67
N LEU A 253 29.90 -3.12 4.55
CA LEU A 253 28.89 -3.37 3.50
C LEU A 253 29.09 -4.75 2.84
N SER A 254 30.34 -5.14 2.58
CA SER A 254 30.68 -6.45 2.03
C SER A 254 30.32 -7.59 2.98
N SER A 255 30.53 -7.39 4.28
CA SER A 255 30.16 -8.36 5.33
C SER A 255 28.65 -8.51 5.43
N LEU A 256 27.88 -7.40 5.40
CA LEU A 256 26.42 -7.43 5.37
C LEU A 256 25.89 -8.20 4.16
N LYS A 257 26.42 -7.90 2.97
CA LYS A 257 26.06 -8.62 1.74
C LYS A 257 26.33 -10.10 1.88
N THR A 258 27.52 -10.48 2.35
CA THR A 258 27.90 -11.89 2.54
C THR A 258 26.99 -12.60 3.53
N MET A 259 26.62 -11.94 4.63
CA MET A 259 25.69 -12.49 5.63
C MET A 259 24.30 -12.72 5.05
N VAL A 260 23.78 -11.78 4.27
CA VAL A 260 22.50 -11.92 3.58
C VAL A 260 22.55 -13.07 2.57
N ASP A 261 23.59 -13.13 1.72
CA ASP A 261 23.78 -14.19 0.72
C ASP A 261 23.87 -15.57 1.36
N GLN A 262 24.58 -15.71 2.48
CA GLN A 262 24.68 -16.96 3.23
C GLN A 262 23.33 -17.35 3.85
N SER A 263 22.60 -16.40 4.43
CA SER A 263 21.28 -16.65 5.02
C SER A 263 20.29 -17.12 3.96
N VAL A 264 20.26 -16.46 2.80
CA VAL A 264 19.38 -16.84 1.69
C VAL A 264 19.69 -18.25 1.15
N LYS A 265 20.98 -18.63 1.06
CA LYS A 265 21.39 -19.99 0.61
C LYS A 265 20.94 -21.11 1.55
N GLN A 266 20.68 -20.80 2.83
CA GLN A 266 20.20 -21.78 3.82
C GLN A 266 18.68 -21.95 3.80
N LEU A 267 17.94 -21.03 3.17
CA LEU A 267 16.49 -21.12 3.09
C LEU A 267 16.06 -22.18 2.06
N PRO A 268 14.98 -22.91 2.33
CA PRO A 268 14.37 -23.78 1.31
C PRO A 268 13.84 -22.93 0.15
N SER A 269 13.69 -23.53 -1.00
CA SER A 269 12.96 -22.87 -2.08
C SER A 269 11.52 -22.56 -1.65
N HIS A 270 10.94 -21.49 -2.22
CA HIS A 270 9.56 -21.10 -1.89
C HIS A 270 8.57 -22.25 -2.17
N GLU A 271 8.76 -22.96 -3.28
CA GLU A 271 7.95 -24.12 -3.65
C GLU A 271 8.03 -25.25 -2.61
N LEU A 272 9.24 -25.57 -2.13
CA LEU A 272 9.44 -26.57 -1.09
C LEU A 272 8.79 -26.12 0.24
N PHE A 273 8.90 -24.84 0.58
CA PHE A 273 8.27 -24.29 1.75
C PHE A 273 6.73 -24.42 1.68
N LEU A 274 6.13 -24.00 0.56
CA LEU A 274 4.69 -24.10 0.34
C LEU A 274 4.20 -25.55 0.41
N SER A 275 4.87 -26.48 -0.27
CA SER A 275 4.48 -27.89 -0.29
C SER A 275 4.48 -28.53 1.11
N LYS A 276 5.38 -28.06 1.99
CA LYS A 276 5.55 -28.61 3.33
C LYS A 276 4.62 -27.97 4.39
N TYR A 277 4.45 -26.65 4.32
CA TYR A 277 3.80 -25.89 5.40
C TYR A 277 2.43 -25.31 5.01
N CYS A 278 2.17 -25.11 3.74
CA CYS A 278 0.95 -24.45 3.25
C CYS A 278 0.45 -25.11 1.95
N PRO A 279 0.31 -26.46 1.86
CA PRO A 279 -0.15 -27.07 0.62
C PRO A 279 -1.56 -26.56 0.27
N ALA A 280 -1.77 -26.19 -0.99
CA ALA A 280 -3.11 -25.91 -1.49
C ALA A 280 -3.91 -27.24 -1.55
N THR A 281 -5.10 -27.25 -0.99
CA THR A 281 -6.07 -28.36 -1.06
C THR A 281 -6.87 -28.31 -2.34
#